data_d7c78f1a25651b01566bda1881fbef92
#
_entry.id   d7c78f1a25651b01566bda1881fbef92
#
_cell.length_a   1.000
_cell.length_b   1.000
_cell.length_c   1.000
_cell.angle_alpha   90.00
_cell.angle_beta   90.00
_cell.angle_gamma   90.00
#
_symmetry.space_group_name_H-M   'P 1'
#
loop_
_entity.id
_entity.type
_entity.pdbx_description
1 polymer ?
#
loop_
_entity_poly.entity_id
_entity_poly.type
_entity_poly.pdbx_seq_one_letter_code
_entity_poly.pdbx_strand_id
1 'polypeptide(L)'
;MIRLFFWMWCVTAICFLALVGIKAGPSLEANLAPVEINQTITNVERSDRRLCWRWTSDKVRDIAGEWDQGVIEVGSENYVLFIYEKADLSPWRKSRDVGLGLHSRDFCVDLPEYIKANTRIILHQTIFYDGWMKLWRLQGTVPDIVSPPV
;
A
#
# COMPACT_ATOMS: atom_id res chain seq x y z
N MET A 1 29.64 34.96 -24.41
CA MET A 1 29.14 33.65 -24.86
C MET A 1 29.42 32.55 -23.86
N ILE A 2 30.66 32.35 -23.36
CA ILE A 2 31.04 31.26 -22.43
C ILE A 2 30.22 31.26 -21.13
N ARG A 3 29.96 32.44 -20.53
CA ARG A 3 29.14 32.55 -19.30
C ARG A 3 27.68 32.07 -19.50
N LEU A 4 27.10 32.37 -20.64
CA LEU A 4 25.72 31.96 -20.97
C LEU A 4 25.63 30.44 -21.14
N PHE A 5 26.60 29.83 -21.79
CA PHE A 5 26.71 28.38 -21.95
C PHE A 5 26.86 27.67 -20.60
N PHE A 6 27.69 28.20 -19.71
CA PHE A 6 27.87 27.64 -18.37
C PHE A 6 26.56 27.66 -17.57
N TRP A 7 25.84 28.79 -17.57
CA TRP A 7 24.53 28.89 -16.88
C TRP A 7 23.50 27.94 -17.46
N MET A 8 23.40 27.82 -18.79
CA MET A 8 22.52 26.84 -19.41
C MET A 8 22.86 25.42 -18.97
N TRP A 9 24.12 25.05 -18.94
CA TRP A 9 24.56 23.73 -18.48
C TRP A 9 24.19 23.46 -17.02
N CYS A 10 24.41 24.42 -16.15
CA CYS A 10 24.03 24.29 -14.73
C CYS A 10 22.52 24.11 -14.56
N VAL A 11 21.71 24.89 -15.24
CA VAL A 11 20.25 24.77 -15.18
C VAL A 11 19.79 23.41 -15.70
N THR A 12 20.33 22.97 -16.83
CA THR A 12 19.98 21.64 -17.39
C THR A 12 20.38 20.50 -16.46
N ALA A 13 21.56 20.58 -15.84
CA ALA A 13 22.02 19.58 -14.88
C ALA A 13 21.14 19.54 -13.62
N ILE A 14 20.76 20.71 -13.08
CA ILE A 14 19.85 20.80 -11.93
C ILE A 14 18.48 20.22 -12.28
N CYS A 15 17.91 20.56 -13.43
CA CYS A 15 16.63 20.02 -13.87
C CYS A 15 16.69 18.50 -14.04
N PHE A 16 17.78 17.99 -14.62
CA PHE A 16 17.98 16.55 -14.79
C PHE A 16 18.07 15.84 -13.45
N LEU A 17 18.86 16.36 -12.51
CA LEU A 17 18.98 15.79 -11.15
C LEU A 17 17.65 15.82 -10.40
N ALA A 18 16.87 16.90 -10.55
CA ALA A 18 15.53 16.98 -9.96
C ALA A 18 14.58 15.93 -10.55
N LEU A 19 14.59 15.74 -11.85
CA LEU A 19 13.78 14.71 -12.52
C LEU A 19 14.17 13.28 -12.09
N VAL A 20 15.48 13.01 -12.00
CA VAL A 20 15.99 11.72 -11.51
C VAL A 20 15.58 11.53 -10.04
N GLY A 21 15.70 12.56 -9.22
CA GLY A 21 15.30 12.52 -7.82
C GLY A 21 13.81 12.21 -7.64
N ILE A 22 12.93 12.86 -8.41
CA ILE A 22 11.48 12.60 -8.37
C ILE A 22 11.15 11.18 -8.84
N LYS A 23 11.84 10.66 -9.84
CA LYS A 23 11.61 9.31 -10.37
C LYS A 23 12.15 8.20 -9.47
N ALA A 24 13.38 8.35 -8.98
CA ALA A 24 14.07 7.34 -8.19
C ALA A 24 13.85 7.49 -6.67
N GLY A 25 13.52 8.69 -6.21
CA GLY A 25 13.35 9.02 -4.80
C GLY A 25 12.39 8.10 -4.05
N PRO A 26 11.17 7.86 -4.56
CA PRO A 26 10.22 6.97 -3.89
C PRO A 26 10.77 5.56 -3.67
N SER A 27 11.37 4.97 -4.70
CA SER A 27 11.93 3.62 -4.61
C SER A 27 13.15 3.53 -3.68
N LEU A 28 14.02 4.53 -3.73
CA LEU A 28 15.18 4.62 -2.83
C LEU A 28 14.73 4.79 -1.38
N GLU A 29 13.80 5.69 -1.11
CA GLU A 29 13.31 5.92 0.24
C GLU A 29 12.58 4.68 0.78
N ALA A 30 11.74 4.03 -0.01
CA ALA A 30 11.02 2.83 0.39
C ALA A 30 11.98 1.68 0.78
N ASN A 31 13.12 1.56 0.08
CA ASN A 31 14.10 0.51 0.36
C ASN A 31 15.05 0.86 1.52
N LEU A 32 15.47 2.12 1.64
CA LEU A 32 16.45 2.53 2.65
C LEU A 32 15.81 2.89 3.99
N ALA A 33 14.60 3.38 3.97
CA ALA A 33 13.86 3.82 5.13
C ALA A 33 12.37 3.41 5.02
N PRO A 34 12.05 2.13 5.07
CA PRO A 34 10.68 1.64 5.01
C PRO A 34 9.87 2.24 6.16
N VAL A 35 8.57 2.41 5.95
CA VAL A 35 7.65 2.89 7.00
C VAL A 35 7.22 1.74 7.90
N GLU A 36 7.00 0.58 7.31
CA GLU A 36 6.61 -0.65 8.00
C GLU A 36 7.48 -1.81 7.58
N ILE A 37 7.82 -2.64 8.54
CA ILE A 37 8.61 -3.85 8.37
C ILE A 37 7.89 -5.06 8.98
N ASN A 38 8.39 -6.27 8.72
CA ASN A 38 7.89 -7.51 9.30
C ASN A 38 6.38 -7.71 9.08
N GLN A 39 5.87 -7.31 7.92
CA GLN A 39 4.47 -7.45 7.61
C GLN A 39 4.10 -8.92 7.40
N THR A 40 3.07 -9.37 8.11
CA THR A 40 2.56 -10.74 8.01
C THR A 40 1.05 -10.76 7.94
N ILE A 41 0.53 -11.70 7.16
CA ILE A 41 -0.90 -12.00 7.05
C ILE A 41 -1.14 -13.36 7.69
N THR A 42 -2.08 -13.41 8.62
CA THR A 42 -2.48 -14.63 9.33
C THR A 42 -4.00 -14.69 9.46
N ASN A 43 -4.52 -15.84 9.90
CA ASN A 43 -5.94 -16.04 10.16
C ASN A 43 -6.83 -15.64 8.96
N VAL A 44 -6.45 -16.11 7.78
CA VAL A 44 -7.25 -15.89 6.58
C VAL A 44 -8.48 -16.79 6.65
N GLU A 45 -9.64 -16.18 6.86
CA GLU A 45 -10.93 -16.84 6.96
C GLU A 45 -11.84 -16.38 5.83
N ARG A 46 -12.44 -17.32 5.14
CA ARG A 46 -13.40 -17.05 4.10
C ARG A 46 -14.75 -17.67 4.45
N SER A 47 -15.78 -16.88 4.35
CA SER A 47 -17.18 -17.31 4.26
C SER A 47 -17.72 -17.04 2.86
N ASP A 48 -18.95 -17.43 2.57
CA ASP A 48 -19.57 -17.27 1.24
C ASP A 48 -19.46 -15.85 0.68
N ARG A 49 -19.58 -14.84 1.55
CA ARG A 49 -19.65 -13.42 1.15
C ARG A 49 -18.61 -12.53 1.81
N ARG A 50 -17.68 -13.11 2.55
CA ARG A 50 -16.71 -12.30 3.30
C ARG A 50 -15.37 -12.99 3.38
N LEU A 51 -14.30 -12.21 3.16
CA LEU A 51 -12.93 -12.60 3.38
C LEU A 51 -12.36 -11.73 4.50
N CYS A 52 -11.88 -12.37 5.57
CA CYS A 52 -11.25 -11.70 6.70
C CYS A 52 -9.83 -12.22 6.91
N TRP A 53 -8.98 -11.36 7.45
CA TRP A 53 -7.59 -11.72 7.78
C TRP A 53 -7.07 -10.86 8.92
N ARG A 54 -5.99 -11.32 9.53
CA ARG A 54 -5.20 -10.53 10.48
C ARG A 54 -3.94 -10.05 9.80
N TRP A 55 -3.73 -8.75 9.83
CA TRP A 55 -2.49 -8.12 9.40
C TRP A 55 -1.69 -7.66 10.61
N THR A 56 -0.41 -8.02 10.63
CA THR A 56 0.53 -7.59 11.67
C THR A 56 1.71 -6.93 11.00
N SER A 57 2.12 -5.78 11.52
CA SER A 57 3.27 -5.02 11.03
C SER A 57 3.96 -4.30 12.16
N ASP A 58 5.23 -3.97 11.97
CA ASP A 58 6.00 -3.12 12.86
C ASP A 58 6.25 -1.78 12.19
N LYS A 59 5.61 -0.73 12.69
CA LYS A 59 5.75 0.62 12.17
C LYS A 59 6.98 1.30 12.74
N VAL A 60 7.96 1.56 11.90
CA VAL A 60 9.27 2.11 12.29
C VAL A 60 9.43 3.59 11.98
N ARG A 61 8.51 4.19 11.24
CA ARG A 61 8.48 5.64 10.95
C ARG A 61 7.12 6.22 11.28
N ASP A 62 7.12 7.37 11.95
CA ASP A 62 5.90 8.10 12.30
C ASP A 62 5.38 8.92 11.11
N ILE A 63 4.84 8.22 10.14
CA ILE A 63 4.21 8.79 8.95
C ILE A 63 2.82 8.18 8.84
N ALA A 64 1.81 9.03 8.64
CA ALA A 64 0.45 8.56 8.41
C ALA A 64 0.36 7.82 7.08
N GLY A 65 -0.20 6.61 7.10
CA GLY A 65 -0.46 5.81 5.91
C GLY A 65 -1.90 6.02 5.41
N GLU A 66 -2.10 6.01 4.13
CA GLU A 66 -3.42 6.01 3.51
C GLU A 66 -3.60 4.71 2.75
N TRP A 67 -4.59 3.92 3.15
CA TRP A 67 -4.94 2.71 2.43
C TRP A 67 -5.64 3.08 1.13
N ASP A 68 -5.17 2.45 0.06
CA ASP A 68 -5.92 2.38 -1.17
C ASP A 68 -6.95 1.24 -1.09
N GLN A 69 -7.73 1.13 -2.13
CA GLN A 69 -8.72 0.08 -2.28
C GLN A 69 -8.03 -1.28 -2.41
N GLY A 70 -8.65 -2.33 -1.86
CA GLY A 70 -8.24 -3.69 -2.16
C GLY A 70 -8.65 -4.07 -3.58
N VAL A 71 -7.74 -4.64 -4.34
CA VAL A 71 -8.04 -5.19 -5.67
C VAL A 71 -8.09 -6.71 -5.56
N ILE A 72 -9.25 -7.29 -5.86
CA ILE A 72 -9.41 -8.74 -5.94
C ILE A 72 -9.19 -9.18 -7.38
N GLU A 73 -8.30 -10.13 -7.55
CA GLU A 73 -8.12 -10.86 -8.79
C GLU A 73 -8.91 -12.18 -8.76
N VAL A 74 -9.79 -12.36 -9.72
CA VAL A 74 -10.60 -13.56 -9.91
C VAL A 74 -10.44 -14.03 -11.36
N GLY A 75 -9.60 -15.02 -11.58
CA GLY A 75 -9.26 -15.47 -12.94
C GLY A 75 -8.50 -14.37 -13.69
N SER A 76 -9.14 -13.79 -14.70
CA SER A 76 -8.60 -12.66 -15.50
C SER A 76 -9.24 -11.31 -15.19
N GLU A 77 -10.15 -11.26 -14.23
CA GLU A 77 -10.90 -10.06 -13.89
C GLU A 77 -10.44 -9.46 -12.57
N ASN A 78 -10.41 -8.12 -12.51
CA ASN A 78 -10.03 -7.36 -11.32
C ASN A 78 -11.22 -6.57 -10.80
N TYR A 79 -11.48 -6.68 -9.50
CA TYR A 79 -12.56 -5.98 -8.83
C TYR A 79 -12.00 -5.13 -7.69
N VAL A 80 -12.45 -3.90 -7.61
CA VAL A 80 -12.07 -2.98 -6.54
C VAL A 80 -13.07 -3.10 -5.39
N LEU A 81 -12.57 -3.42 -4.20
CA LEU A 81 -13.38 -3.58 -3.01
C LEU A 81 -12.90 -2.68 -1.88
N PHE A 82 -13.83 -2.35 -0.98
CA PHE A 82 -13.51 -1.57 0.21
C PHE A 82 -13.14 -2.50 1.36
N ILE A 83 -11.96 -2.25 1.92
CA ILE A 83 -11.49 -2.93 3.13
C ILE A 83 -12.06 -2.20 4.34
N TYR A 84 -12.50 -2.93 5.33
CA TYR A 84 -12.96 -2.38 6.60
C TYR A 84 -12.36 -3.13 7.79
N GLU A 85 -12.22 -2.44 8.92
CA GLU A 85 -11.74 -3.05 10.15
C GLU A 85 -12.87 -3.90 10.78
N LYS A 86 -12.54 -5.14 11.16
CA LYS A 86 -13.53 -6.10 11.72
C LYS A 86 -14.16 -5.60 13.03
N ALA A 87 -13.43 -4.78 13.79
CA ALA A 87 -13.84 -4.34 15.12
C ALA A 87 -15.03 -3.38 15.11
N ASP A 88 -15.09 -2.45 14.16
CA ASP A 88 -16.07 -1.37 14.12
C ASP A 88 -16.81 -1.22 12.79
N LEU A 89 -16.50 -2.10 11.82
CA LEU A 89 -17.03 -2.09 10.46
C LEU A 89 -16.80 -0.75 9.74
N SER A 90 -15.87 0.06 10.24
CA SER A 90 -15.55 1.32 9.60
C SER A 90 -14.76 1.09 8.32
N PRO A 91 -15.16 1.72 7.21
CA PRO A 91 -14.36 1.65 5.99
C PRO A 91 -13.00 2.28 6.24
N TRP A 92 -11.94 1.56 5.93
CA TRP A 92 -10.57 2.03 6.09
C TRP A 92 -10.22 2.99 4.94
N ARG A 93 -10.73 4.23 5.00
CA ARG A 93 -10.52 5.24 3.95
C ARG A 93 -9.49 6.31 4.30
N LYS A 94 -9.05 6.39 5.55
CA LYS A 94 -8.07 7.41 5.97
C LYS A 94 -7.11 6.80 6.97
N SER A 95 -5.87 7.26 6.88
CA SER A 95 -4.85 6.97 7.85
C SER A 95 -5.38 7.23 9.25
N ARG A 96 -5.63 6.17 9.98
CA ARG A 96 -5.56 6.32 11.43
C ARG A 96 -4.08 6.48 11.74
N ASP A 97 -3.75 7.56 12.40
CA ASP A 97 -2.40 7.75 12.91
C ASP A 97 -2.11 6.62 13.89
N VAL A 98 -1.37 5.65 13.40
CA VAL A 98 -0.96 4.50 14.19
C VAL A 98 0.44 4.84 14.65
N GLY A 99 0.65 4.95 15.96
CA GLY A 99 1.96 5.23 16.54
C GLY A 99 3.02 4.23 16.11
N LEU A 100 4.27 4.46 16.50
CA LEU A 100 5.38 3.53 16.27
C LEU A 100 5.19 2.20 17.00
N GLY A 101 5.75 1.12 16.47
CA GLY A 101 5.80 -0.19 17.07
C GLY A 101 4.93 -1.25 16.40
N LEU A 102 4.77 -2.36 17.09
CA LEU A 102 4.05 -3.54 16.59
C LEU A 102 2.53 -3.31 16.64
N HIS A 103 1.88 -3.51 15.52
CA HIS A 103 0.44 -3.42 15.36
C HIS A 103 -0.12 -4.72 14.82
N SER A 104 -1.29 -5.11 15.33
CA SER A 104 -2.05 -6.26 14.84
C SER A 104 -3.52 -5.89 14.73
N ARG A 105 -4.11 -6.10 13.55
CA ARG A 105 -5.50 -5.72 13.26
C ARG A 105 -6.18 -6.73 12.38
N ASP A 106 -7.47 -6.87 12.58
CA ASP A 106 -8.31 -7.75 11.78
C ASP A 106 -9.08 -6.91 10.76
N PHE A 107 -8.97 -7.29 9.49
CA PHE A 107 -9.64 -6.66 8.37
C PHE A 107 -10.56 -7.63 7.68
N CYS A 108 -11.57 -7.09 7.04
CA CYS A 108 -12.50 -7.85 6.22
C CYS A 108 -12.83 -7.09 4.93
N VAL A 109 -13.30 -7.86 3.95
CA VAL A 109 -13.87 -7.35 2.70
C VAL A 109 -15.11 -8.17 2.36
N ASP A 110 -16.17 -7.50 1.91
CA ASP A 110 -17.36 -8.20 1.43
C ASP A 110 -17.19 -8.57 -0.05
N LEU A 111 -17.40 -9.84 -0.34
CA LEU A 111 -17.25 -10.40 -1.69
C LEU A 111 -18.55 -10.21 -2.47
N PRO A 112 -18.48 -9.80 -3.75
CA PRO A 112 -19.63 -9.72 -4.63
C PRO A 112 -20.34 -11.08 -4.80
N GLU A 113 -21.66 -11.06 -5.01
CA GLU A 113 -22.49 -12.26 -5.10
C GLU A 113 -22.14 -13.20 -6.26
N TYR A 114 -21.55 -12.67 -7.32
CA TYR A 114 -21.13 -13.44 -8.49
C TYR A 114 -19.84 -14.23 -8.28
N ILE A 115 -19.10 -13.98 -7.20
CA ILE A 115 -17.89 -14.75 -6.85
C ILE A 115 -18.32 -16.03 -6.13
N LYS A 116 -18.17 -17.16 -6.80
CA LYS A 116 -18.52 -18.47 -6.24
C LYS A 116 -17.60 -18.85 -5.08
N ALA A 117 -18.14 -19.55 -4.09
CA ALA A 117 -17.43 -20.00 -2.90
C ALA A 117 -16.14 -20.78 -3.20
N ASN A 118 -16.15 -21.61 -4.23
CA ASN A 118 -15.01 -22.45 -4.64
C ASN A 118 -13.97 -21.73 -5.53
N THR A 119 -14.13 -20.43 -5.79
CA THR A 119 -13.19 -19.68 -6.64
C THR A 119 -12.00 -19.21 -5.82
N ARG A 120 -10.79 -19.47 -6.30
CA ARG A 120 -9.57 -18.90 -5.70
C ARG A 120 -9.57 -17.40 -5.91
N ILE A 121 -9.28 -16.67 -4.86
CA ILE A 121 -9.19 -15.20 -4.85
C ILE A 121 -7.80 -14.79 -4.41
N ILE A 122 -7.24 -13.80 -5.10
CA ILE A 122 -6.03 -13.11 -4.65
C ILE A 122 -6.43 -11.66 -4.37
N LEU A 123 -6.21 -11.20 -3.15
CA LEU A 123 -6.46 -9.82 -2.76
C LEU A 123 -5.13 -9.08 -2.64
N HIS A 124 -4.94 -8.11 -3.51
CA HIS A 124 -3.82 -7.18 -3.49
C HIS A 124 -4.18 -5.95 -2.69
N GLN A 125 -3.28 -5.53 -1.84
CA GLN A 125 -3.45 -4.34 -1.00
C GLN A 125 -2.28 -3.40 -1.17
N THR A 126 -2.55 -2.11 -1.19
CA THR A 126 -1.54 -1.08 -1.29
C THR A 126 -1.76 -0.03 -0.21
N ILE A 127 -0.70 0.35 0.48
CA ILE A 127 -0.69 1.46 1.41
C ILE A 127 0.18 2.56 0.82
N PHE A 128 -0.31 3.79 0.86
CA PHE A 128 0.46 4.96 0.47
C PHE A 128 0.86 5.76 1.70
N TYR A 129 2.09 6.26 1.70
CA TYR A 129 2.62 7.14 2.73
C TYR A 129 3.15 8.41 2.09
N ASP A 130 3.12 9.52 2.82
CA ASP A 130 3.83 10.71 2.41
C ASP A 130 5.34 10.46 2.54
N GLY A 131 6.07 10.59 1.44
CA GLY A 131 7.51 10.49 1.41
C GLY A 131 8.19 11.74 1.97
N TRP A 132 9.51 11.82 1.82
CA TRP A 132 10.33 12.90 2.34
C TRP A 132 9.80 14.28 1.92
N MET A 133 9.56 15.14 2.92
CA MET A 133 8.99 16.49 2.76
C MET A 133 7.70 16.54 1.92
N LYS A 134 6.96 15.44 1.79
CA LYS A 134 5.77 15.31 0.93
C LYS A 134 6.04 15.55 -0.56
N LEU A 135 7.28 15.38 -1.01
CA LEU A 135 7.65 15.56 -2.41
C LEU A 135 7.12 14.42 -3.30
N TRP A 136 6.88 13.25 -2.73
CA TRP A 136 6.31 12.09 -3.42
C TRP A 136 5.51 11.23 -2.47
N ARG A 137 4.80 10.27 -3.05
CA ARG A 137 4.13 9.21 -2.28
C ARG A 137 4.95 7.93 -2.33
N LEU A 138 5.13 7.30 -1.18
CA LEU A 138 5.72 5.98 -1.06
C LEU A 138 4.60 4.96 -1.18
N GLN A 139 4.85 3.90 -1.92
CA GLN A 139 3.96 2.75 -2.00
C GLN A 139 4.51 1.66 -1.08
N GLY A 140 3.75 1.33 -0.04
CA GLY A 140 4.03 0.17 0.81
C GLY A 140 3.36 -1.06 0.21
N THR A 141 4.13 -2.12 0.06
CA THR A 141 3.62 -3.41 -0.41
C THR A 141 3.15 -4.21 0.80
N VAL A 142 1.87 -4.53 0.85
CA VAL A 142 1.32 -5.49 1.82
C VAL A 142 1.34 -6.87 1.16
N PRO A 143 1.67 -7.95 1.89
CA PRO A 143 1.60 -9.28 1.33
C PRO A 143 0.21 -9.60 0.76
N ASP A 144 0.18 -10.26 -0.38
CA ASP A 144 -1.06 -10.70 -1.01
C ASP A 144 -1.80 -11.71 -0.15
N ILE A 145 -3.12 -11.60 -0.11
CA ILE A 145 -3.96 -12.56 0.59
C ILE A 145 -4.52 -13.55 -0.44
N VAL A 146 -4.10 -14.79 -0.30
CA VAL A 146 -4.64 -15.89 -1.11
C VAL A 146 -5.71 -16.60 -0.30
N SER A 147 -6.96 -16.46 -0.73
CA SER A 147 -8.08 -17.17 -0.10
C SER A 147 -8.11 -18.62 -0.55
N PRO A 148 -8.19 -19.58 0.39
CA PRO A 148 -8.50 -20.95 0.02
C PRO A 148 -9.91 -21.03 -0.61
N PRO A 149 -10.17 -22.03 -1.48
CA PRO A 149 -11.55 -22.36 -1.85
C PRO A 149 -12.29 -22.83 -0.60
N VAL A 150 -13.56 -22.46 -0.50
CA VAL A 150 -14.48 -22.93 0.56
C VAL A 150 -15.13 -24.22 0.14
#